data_409392b19ac6c827a8740a701167e704
#
_entry.id   409392b19ac6c827a8740a701167e704
#
_cell.length_a   1.000
_cell.length_b   1.000
_cell.length_c   1.000
_cell.angle_alpha   90.00
_cell.angle_beta   90.00
_cell.angle_gamma   90.00
#
_symmetry.space_group_name_H-M   'P 1'
#
loop_
_entity.id
_entity.type
_entity.pdbx_description
1 polymer ?
#
loop_
_entity_poly.entity_id
_entity_poly.type
_entity_poly.pdbx_seq_one_letter_code
_entity_poly.pdbx_strand_id
1 'polypeptide(L)'
;MTTSIKDLAPQSVWRNFYLLTQVPRPSGHLAAVQQFLLDWAAERGIEAFKDNAENIVMRKPATPGMESRKTAVLQAHMDMVPQKSDDSTHNFETDPIETYIDGEWVKAKGTTLGADDGIGVAAIMAVLEATDLVHGPLEALITADEETCMYGVNHLSADTLNGDILLNIDNETMGEFVIGSAGGVNISASMQYKEVAPEEGDIAVKVTLKNLRGGHSGLEIN
;
A
#
# COMPACT_ATOMS: atom_id res chain seq x y z
N MET A 1 -29.78 3.58 8.76
CA MET A 1 -28.97 3.15 7.61
C MET A 1 -27.53 3.19 8.06
N THR A 2 -26.80 2.11 7.89
CA THR A 2 -25.36 2.08 8.24
C THR A 2 -24.63 2.92 7.21
N THR A 3 -23.96 3.98 7.65
CA THR A 3 -23.17 4.87 6.75
C THR A 3 -22.00 4.05 6.19
N SER A 4 -21.85 4.01 4.87
CA SER A 4 -20.69 3.36 4.24
C SER A 4 -19.47 4.27 4.31
N ILE A 5 -18.27 3.71 4.37
CA ILE A 5 -17.03 4.50 4.37
C ILE A 5 -16.90 5.38 3.12
N LYS A 6 -17.46 4.95 1.96
CA LYS A 6 -17.48 5.74 0.72
C LYS A 6 -18.24 7.07 0.81
N ASP A 7 -19.04 7.25 1.86
CA ASP A 7 -19.87 8.43 2.07
C ASP A 7 -19.19 9.44 3.03
N LEU A 8 -18.00 9.14 3.54
CA LEU A 8 -17.19 10.00 4.39
C LEU A 8 -16.58 11.15 3.59
N ALA A 9 -16.19 12.22 4.29
CA ALA A 9 -15.49 13.38 3.71
C ALA A 9 -13.97 13.31 4.00
N PRO A 10 -13.10 13.65 3.01
CA PRO A 10 -13.41 14.04 1.62
C PRO A 10 -13.92 12.85 0.79
N GLN A 11 -15.07 13.03 0.15
CA GLN A 11 -15.78 11.90 -0.47
C GLN A 11 -14.98 11.21 -1.59
N SER A 12 -14.21 11.97 -2.39
CA SER A 12 -13.39 11.40 -3.46
C SER A 12 -12.35 10.42 -2.91
N VAL A 13 -11.68 10.78 -1.81
CA VAL A 13 -10.68 9.91 -1.16
C VAL A 13 -11.34 8.64 -0.60
N TRP A 14 -12.41 8.80 0.19
CA TRP A 14 -13.06 7.65 0.82
C TRP A 14 -13.76 6.72 -0.17
N ARG A 15 -14.29 7.26 -1.25
CA ARG A 15 -14.84 6.46 -2.36
C ARG A 15 -13.74 5.62 -3.02
N ASN A 16 -12.60 6.22 -3.35
CA ASN A 16 -11.48 5.51 -3.95
C ASN A 16 -10.88 4.49 -2.99
N PHE A 17 -10.75 4.81 -1.71
CA PHE A 17 -10.32 3.85 -0.71
C PHE A 17 -11.29 2.67 -0.59
N TYR A 18 -12.60 2.93 -0.57
CA TYR A 18 -13.60 1.87 -0.60
C TYR A 18 -13.43 0.95 -1.83
N LEU A 19 -13.19 1.50 -3.02
CA LEU A 19 -12.95 0.69 -4.22
C LEU A 19 -11.71 -0.19 -4.05
N LEU A 20 -10.62 0.34 -3.50
CA LEU A 20 -9.40 -0.44 -3.22
C LEU A 20 -9.65 -1.56 -2.20
N THR A 21 -10.50 -1.36 -1.20
CA THR A 21 -10.85 -2.44 -0.26
C THR A 21 -11.64 -3.58 -0.89
N GLN A 22 -12.22 -3.37 -2.07
CA GLN A 22 -12.96 -4.40 -2.81
C GLN A 22 -12.04 -5.25 -3.71
N VAL A 23 -10.77 -4.87 -3.85
CA VAL A 23 -9.80 -5.55 -4.71
C VAL A 23 -8.72 -6.20 -3.84
N PRO A 24 -8.52 -7.53 -3.95
CA PRO A 24 -7.42 -8.22 -3.29
C PRO A 24 -6.06 -7.65 -3.70
N ARG A 25 -5.22 -7.33 -2.70
CA ARG A 25 -3.89 -6.74 -2.92
C ARG A 25 -2.86 -7.10 -1.84
N PRO A 26 -2.84 -8.34 -1.33
CA PRO A 26 -1.80 -8.73 -0.39
C PRO A 26 -0.44 -8.71 -1.07
N SER A 27 0.60 -8.34 -0.34
CA SER A 27 1.98 -8.34 -0.84
C SER A 27 2.32 -9.68 -1.50
N GLY A 28 2.97 -9.63 -2.67
CA GLY A 28 3.28 -10.79 -3.52
C GLY A 28 2.15 -11.22 -4.47
N HIS A 29 0.93 -10.68 -4.37
CA HIS A 29 -0.22 -11.06 -5.19
C HIS A 29 -0.96 -9.82 -5.73
N LEU A 30 -0.29 -9.04 -6.57
CA LEU A 30 -0.72 -7.69 -6.98
C LEU A 30 -1.49 -7.64 -8.31
N ALA A 31 -1.60 -8.73 -9.05
CA ALA A 31 -2.19 -8.71 -10.39
C ALA A 31 -3.61 -8.09 -10.44
N ALA A 32 -4.44 -8.35 -9.42
CA ALA A 32 -5.80 -7.81 -9.36
C ALA A 32 -5.81 -6.29 -9.18
N VAL A 33 -5.02 -5.75 -8.24
CA VAL A 33 -4.96 -4.31 -7.99
C VAL A 33 -4.26 -3.55 -9.11
N GLN A 34 -3.24 -4.15 -9.74
CA GLN A 34 -2.59 -3.57 -10.92
C GLN A 34 -3.59 -3.40 -12.06
N GLN A 35 -4.35 -4.44 -12.38
CA GLN A 35 -5.37 -4.37 -13.42
C GLN A 35 -6.46 -3.35 -13.06
N PHE A 36 -6.93 -3.35 -11.80
CA PHE A 36 -7.91 -2.38 -11.32
C PHE A 36 -7.43 -0.94 -11.53
N LEU A 37 -6.17 -0.62 -11.18
CA LEU A 37 -5.61 0.73 -11.33
C LEU A 37 -5.48 1.14 -12.79
N LEU A 38 -5.09 0.22 -13.68
CA LEU A 38 -5.02 0.47 -15.12
C LEU A 38 -6.40 0.73 -15.72
N ASP A 39 -7.39 -0.09 -15.36
CA ASP A 39 -8.77 0.06 -15.84
C ASP A 39 -9.38 1.37 -15.31
N TRP A 40 -9.17 1.68 -14.03
CA TRP A 40 -9.61 2.91 -13.41
C TRP A 40 -9.07 4.17 -14.11
N ALA A 41 -7.79 4.15 -14.49
CA ALA A 41 -7.14 5.22 -15.24
C ALA A 41 -7.71 5.33 -16.67
N ALA A 42 -7.87 4.19 -17.36
CA ALA A 42 -8.40 4.14 -18.72
C ALA A 42 -9.84 4.70 -18.80
N GLU A 43 -10.71 4.36 -17.85
CA GLU A 43 -12.07 4.88 -17.77
C GLU A 43 -12.12 6.42 -17.65
N ARG A 44 -11.05 7.05 -17.15
CA ARG A 44 -10.92 8.50 -16.95
C ARG A 44 -10.06 9.20 -18.00
N GLY A 45 -9.57 8.45 -19.00
CA GLY A 45 -8.68 8.97 -20.03
C GLY A 45 -7.31 9.42 -19.49
N ILE A 46 -6.88 8.85 -18.37
CA ILE A 46 -5.57 9.09 -17.75
C ILE A 46 -4.57 8.10 -18.36
N GLU A 47 -3.43 8.60 -18.84
CA GLU A 47 -2.34 7.75 -19.29
C GLU A 47 -1.83 6.90 -18.12
N ALA A 48 -1.77 5.57 -18.30
CA ALA A 48 -1.27 4.67 -17.28
C ALA A 48 -0.58 3.46 -17.90
N PHE A 49 0.47 2.98 -17.26
CA PHE A 49 1.17 1.76 -17.66
C PHE A 49 1.80 1.06 -16.45
N LYS A 50 2.06 -0.22 -16.60
CA LYS A 50 2.85 -1.01 -15.67
C LYS A 50 4.30 -1.02 -16.15
N ASP A 51 5.25 -0.67 -15.28
CA ASP A 51 6.67 -0.71 -15.58
C ASP A 51 7.27 -2.12 -15.42
N ASN A 52 8.57 -2.25 -15.69
CA ASN A 52 9.28 -3.53 -15.57
C ASN A 52 9.48 -4.00 -14.11
N ALA A 53 9.29 -3.10 -13.15
CA ALA A 53 9.38 -3.36 -11.72
C ALA A 53 7.99 -3.58 -11.07
N GLU A 54 6.97 -3.85 -11.92
CA GLU A 54 5.59 -4.12 -11.49
C GLU A 54 4.87 -2.91 -10.87
N ASN A 55 5.45 -1.70 -10.90
CA ASN A 55 4.80 -0.47 -10.46
C ASN A 55 3.75 -0.01 -11.47
N ILE A 56 2.75 0.71 -11.00
CA ILE A 56 1.82 1.43 -11.87
C ILE A 56 2.22 2.90 -11.90
N VAL A 57 2.44 3.41 -13.11
CA VAL A 57 2.74 4.82 -13.37
C VAL A 57 1.54 5.43 -14.10
N MET A 58 1.09 6.59 -13.62
CA MET A 58 0.03 7.36 -14.27
C MET A 58 0.51 8.77 -14.55
N ARG A 59 0.00 9.40 -15.64
CA ARG A 59 0.38 10.76 -16.03
C ARG A 59 -0.85 11.61 -16.28
N LYS A 60 -0.84 12.80 -15.70
CA LYS A 60 -1.87 13.81 -15.93
C LYS A 60 -1.23 15.10 -16.41
N PRO A 61 -1.63 15.62 -17.59
CA PRO A 61 -1.14 16.89 -18.10
C PRO A 61 -1.44 18.03 -17.14
N ALA A 62 -0.63 19.10 -17.21
CA ALA A 62 -0.89 20.33 -16.50
C ALA A 62 -2.25 20.93 -16.87
N THR A 63 -2.86 21.66 -15.94
CA THR A 63 -4.00 22.52 -16.25
C THR A 63 -3.56 23.71 -17.10
N PRO A 64 -4.45 24.29 -17.94
CA PRO A 64 -4.11 25.39 -18.83
C PRO A 64 -3.38 26.55 -18.11
N GLY A 65 -2.23 26.93 -18.64
CA GLY A 65 -1.35 27.98 -18.08
C GLY A 65 -0.38 27.50 -17.01
N MET A 66 -0.34 26.20 -16.70
CA MET A 66 0.56 25.61 -15.69
C MET A 66 1.62 24.68 -16.32
N GLU A 67 1.72 24.64 -17.63
CA GLU A 67 2.58 23.70 -18.38
C GLU A 67 4.08 23.88 -18.09
N SER A 68 4.48 25.10 -17.72
CA SER A 68 5.87 25.42 -17.37
C SER A 68 6.24 25.12 -15.93
N ARG A 69 5.30 24.64 -15.11
CA ARG A 69 5.57 24.28 -13.73
C ARG A 69 6.32 22.95 -13.67
N LYS A 70 7.11 22.79 -12.60
CA LYS A 70 7.77 21.51 -12.30
C LYS A 70 6.77 20.38 -12.19
N THR A 71 7.13 19.23 -12.71
CA THR A 71 6.33 18.01 -12.56
C THR A 71 6.46 17.48 -11.15
N ALA A 72 5.32 17.21 -10.54
CA ALA A 72 5.26 16.56 -9.22
C ALA A 72 4.90 15.08 -9.39
N VAL A 73 5.67 14.22 -8.72
CA VAL A 73 5.41 12.79 -8.57
C VAL A 73 4.72 12.57 -7.23
N LEU A 74 3.53 11.99 -7.25
CA LEU A 74 2.81 11.52 -6.07
C LEU A 74 3.08 10.03 -5.92
N GLN A 75 3.63 9.60 -4.77
CA GLN A 75 4.03 8.21 -4.57
C GLN A 75 3.34 7.60 -3.36
N ALA A 76 2.87 6.37 -3.56
CA ALA A 76 2.23 5.50 -2.55
C ALA A 76 2.50 4.04 -2.92
N HIS A 77 2.23 3.06 -2.04
CA HIS A 77 2.31 1.65 -2.41
C HIS A 77 0.94 0.97 -2.51
N MET A 78 0.82 -0.02 -3.43
CA MET A 78 -0.46 -0.66 -3.70
C MET A 78 -0.73 -1.90 -2.86
N ASP A 79 0.29 -2.53 -2.35
CA ASP A 79 0.17 -3.74 -1.54
C ASP A 79 -0.29 -3.45 -0.11
N MET A 80 -0.59 -4.48 0.63
CA MET A 80 -0.92 -4.41 2.06
C MET A 80 -0.48 -5.67 2.80
N VAL A 81 -0.14 -5.52 4.06
CA VAL A 81 0.13 -6.64 4.98
C VAL A 81 -1.12 -7.50 5.17
N PRO A 82 -1.09 -8.80 4.81
CA PRO A 82 -2.24 -9.70 4.94
C PRO A 82 -2.27 -10.38 6.31
N GLN A 83 -2.75 -9.69 7.34
CA GLN A 83 -2.91 -10.26 8.68
C GLN A 83 -4.39 -10.37 9.06
N LYS A 84 -4.76 -11.44 9.75
CA LYS A 84 -6.11 -11.70 10.22
C LYS A 84 -6.12 -12.32 11.61
N SER A 85 -7.26 -12.20 12.32
CA SER A 85 -7.48 -12.87 13.58
C SER A 85 -7.58 -14.39 13.39
N ASP A 86 -7.25 -15.17 14.43
CA ASP A 86 -7.16 -16.63 14.37
C ASP A 86 -8.52 -17.30 14.00
N ASP A 87 -9.63 -16.64 14.31
CA ASP A 87 -11.00 -17.10 14.03
C ASP A 87 -11.52 -16.63 12.65
N SER A 88 -10.77 -15.81 11.94
CA SER A 88 -11.17 -15.30 10.62
C SER A 88 -10.90 -16.33 9.52
N THR A 89 -11.91 -16.54 8.66
CA THR A 89 -11.81 -17.40 7.47
C THR A 89 -11.45 -16.64 6.22
N HIS A 90 -11.20 -15.32 6.32
CA HIS A 90 -10.88 -14.44 5.20
C HIS A 90 -9.70 -14.95 4.36
N ASN A 91 -9.82 -14.89 3.05
CA ASN A 91 -8.75 -15.18 2.11
C ASN A 91 -8.34 -13.88 1.38
N PHE A 92 -7.15 -13.37 1.70
CA PHE A 92 -6.66 -12.11 1.13
C PHE A 92 -6.43 -12.13 -0.38
N GLU A 93 -6.34 -13.30 -1.01
CA GLU A 93 -6.17 -13.40 -2.47
C GLU A 93 -7.49 -13.29 -3.24
N THR A 94 -8.64 -13.49 -2.56
CA THR A 94 -9.94 -13.56 -3.22
C THR A 94 -11.01 -12.67 -2.62
N ASP A 95 -10.92 -12.37 -1.31
CA ASP A 95 -12.02 -11.74 -0.60
C ASP A 95 -11.78 -10.23 -0.43
N PRO A 96 -12.82 -9.40 -0.56
CA PRO A 96 -12.75 -7.97 -0.26
C PRO A 96 -12.61 -7.75 1.25
N ILE A 97 -11.95 -6.66 1.65
CA ILE A 97 -11.87 -6.24 3.04
C ILE A 97 -13.23 -5.70 3.50
N GLU A 98 -13.82 -6.33 4.51
CA GLU A 98 -15.07 -5.88 5.12
C GLU A 98 -14.81 -4.71 6.07
N THR A 99 -15.15 -3.49 5.62
CA THR A 99 -14.91 -2.27 6.40
C THR A 99 -16.14 -1.82 7.17
N TYR A 100 -15.95 -1.18 8.32
CA TYR A 100 -17.01 -0.57 9.12
C TYR A 100 -16.53 0.69 9.84
N ILE A 101 -17.49 1.52 10.27
CA ILE A 101 -17.22 2.74 11.04
C ILE A 101 -17.51 2.43 12.52
N ASP A 102 -16.54 2.76 13.37
CA ASP A 102 -16.63 2.63 14.82
C ASP A 102 -16.27 3.98 15.48
N GLY A 103 -17.26 4.79 15.75
CA GLY A 103 -17.08 6.15 16.23
C GLY A 103 -16.35 7.00 15.19
N GLU A 104 -15.15 7.46 15.51
CA GLU A 104 -14.29 8.27 14.62
C GLU A 104 -13.31 7.42 13.80
N TRP A 105 -13.39 6.10 13.90
CA TRP A 105 -12.46 5.18 13.27
C TRP A 105 -13.11 4.40 12.13
N VAL A 106 -12.35 4.20 11.06
CA VAL A 106 -12.64 3.18 10.06
C VAL A 106 -11.80 1.96 10.38
N LYS A 107 -12.46 0.81 10.43
CA LYS A 107 -11.85 -0.48 10.80
C LYS A 107 -12.21 -1.57 9.80
N ALA A 108 -11.42 -2.66 9.81
CA ALA A 108 -11.71 -3.90 9.10
C ALA A 108 -12.15 -4.98 10.09
N LYS A 109 -13.01 -5.90 9.63
CA LYS A 109 -13.56 -6.98 10.45
C LYS A 109 -12.65 -8.20 10.42
N GLY A 110 -11.89 -8.39 11.49
CA GLY A 110 -11.03 -9.56 11.67
C GLY A 110 -9.84 -9.66 10.74
N THR A 111 -9.47 -8.54 10.08
CA THR A 111 -8.31 -8.44 9.18
C THR A 111 -7.60 -7.10 9.36
N THR A 112 -6.40 -6.96 8.80
CA THR A 112 -5.79 -5.66 8.50
C THR A 112 -6.70 -4.88 7.56
N LEU A 113 -6.69 -3.54 7.69
CA LEU A 113 -7.51 -2.63 6.87
C LEU A 113 -6.86 -2.30 5.53
N GLY A 114 -5.52 -2.25 5.49
CA GLY A 114 -4.76 -1.80 4.33
C GLY A 114 -4.88 -0.29 4.09
N ALA A 115 -5.04 0.52 5.15
CA ALA A 115 -4.98 1.97 5.04
C ALA A 115 -3.57 2.44 4.71
N ASP A 116 -2.60 1.75 5.22
CA ASP A 116 -1.20 1.75 4.84
C ASP A 116 -1.03 0.86 3.59
N ASP A 117 -0.67 1.37 2.42
CA ASP A 117 -0.80 2.80 2.03
C ASP A 117 -1.98 3.00 1.05
N GLY A 118 -3.03 2.20 1.22
CA GLY A 118 -4.24 2.30 0.40
C GLY A 118 -4.92 3.67 0.48
N ILE A 119 -4.79 4.39 1.61
CA ILE A 119 -5.35 5.74 1.70
C ILE A 119 -4.53 6.75 0.90
N GLY A 120 -3.21 6.57 0.81
CA GLY A 120 -2.33 7.34 -0.05
C GLY A 120 -2.66 7.09 -1.52
N VAL A 121 -2.81 5.84 -1.93
CA VAL A 121 -3.27 5.49 -3.29
C VAL A 121 -4.62 6.15 -3.59
N ALA A 122 -5.58 6.09 -2.67
CA ALA A 122 -6.89 6.71 -2.83
C ALA A 122 -6.82 8.25 -2.95
N ALA A 123 -5.92 8.89 -2.21
CA ALA A 123 -5.68 10.33 -2.31
C ALA A 123 -5.07 10.71 -3.68
N ILE A 124 -4.11 9.93 -4.17
CA ILE A 124 -3.55 10.09 -5.53
C ILE A 124 -4.65 9.95 -6.58
N MET A 125 -5.46 8.91 -6.50
CA MET A 125 -6.61 8.72 -7.40
C MET A 125 -7.56 9.92 -7.36
N ALA A 126 -7.87 10.45 -6.17
CA ALA A 126 -8.74 11.63 -6.01
C ALA A 126 -8.14 12.89 -6.68
N VAL A 127 -6.82 13.11 -6.58
CA VAL A 127 -6.13 14.22 -7.26
C VAL A 127 -6.13 14.03 -8.77
N LEU A 128 -5.88 12.81 -9.23
CA LEU A 128 -5.84 12.52 -10.66
C LEU A 128 -7.21 12.65 -11.35
N GLU A 129 -8.30 12.25 -10.68
CA GLU A 129 -9.65 12.39 -11.25
C GLU A 129 -10.26 13.80 -11.09
N ALA A 130 -9.69 14.66 -10.21
CA ALA A 130 -10.22 16.01 -9.97
C ALA A 130 -10.13 16.86 -11.24
N THR A 131 -11.19 17.65 -11.50
CA THR A 131 -11.28 18.56 -12.66
C THR A 131 -11.25 20.03 -12.27
N ASP A 132 -11.25 20.33 -11.00
CA ASP A 132 -11.31 21.65 -10.40
C ASP A 132 -9.99 22.09 -9.73
N LEU A 133 -8.99 21.23 -9.70
CA LEU A 133 -7.66 21.54 -9.16
C LEU A 133 -6.78 22.21 -10.23
N VAL A 134 -6.06 23.26 -9.85
CA VAL A 134 -5.03 23.90 -10.68
C VAL A 134 -3.68 23.29 -10.34
N HIS A 135 -3.01 22.68 -11.31
CA HIS A 135 -1.75 21.97 -11.09
C HIS A 135 -0.82 21.99 -12.32
N GLY A 136 0.48 21.88 -12.10
CA GLY A 136 1.48 21.54 -13.12
C GLY A 136 1.31 20.09 -13.60
N PRO A 137 2.22 19.58 -14.46
CA PRO A 137 2.18 18.17 -14.83
C PRO A 137 2.29 17.29 -13.58
N LEU A 138 1.49 16.21 -13.53
CA LEU A 138 1.51 15.25 -12.44
C LEU A 138 1.89 13.86 -12.96
N GLU A 139 2.72 13.18 -12.20
CA GLU A 139 2.93 11.74 -12.29
C GLU A 139 2.47 11.09 -10.99
N ALA A 140 1.91 9.90 -11.08
CA ALA A 140 1.69 9.03 -9.94
C ALA A 140 2.58 7.81 -10.08
N LEU A 141 3.27 7.45 -9.01
CA LEU A 141 4.04 6.23 -8.89
C LEU A 141 3.41 5.37 -7.79
N ILE A 142 2.70 4.33 -8.18
CA ILE A 142 2.10 3.39 -7.24
C ILE A 142 3.00 2.15 -7.21
N THR A 143 3.76 2.01 -6.14
CA THR A 143 4.83 1.00 -6.05
C THR A 143 4.31 -0.38 -5.64
N ALA A 144 5.05 -1.41 -6.04
CA ALA A 144 4.76 -2.81 -5.80
C ALA A 144 5.60 -3.37 -4.63
N ASP A 145 4.96 -4.21 -3.80
CA ASP A 145 5.63 -5.03 -2.76
C ASP A 145 6.55 -4.22 -1.82
N GLU A 146 6.04 -3.10 -1.34
CA GLU A 146 6.73 -2.27 -0.35
C GLU A 146 6.93 -3.04 0.96
N GLU A 147 5.86 -3.62 1.48
CA GLU A 147 5.75 -4.28 2.79
C GLU A 147 6.61 -5.55 2.95
N THR A 148 7.13 -6.09 1.86
CA THR A 148 7.98 -7.29 1.91
C THR A 148 9.46 -6.98 1.69
N CYS A 149 9.79 -6.21 0.66
CA CYS A 149 11.18 -5.97 0.29
C CYS A 149 11.40 -4.69 -0.51
N MET A 150 10.40 -3.81 -0.60
CA MET A 150 10.44 -2.59 -1.43
C MET A 150 10.79 -2.92 -2.90
N TYR A 151 10.25 -4.02 -3.43
CA TYR A 151 10.64 -4.54 -4.74
C TYR A 151 10.50 -3.50 -5.84
N GLY A 152 9.33 -2.86 -5.92
CA GLY A 152 9.02 -1.89 -6.95
C GLY A 152 9.97 -0.70 -6.98
N VAL A 153 10.33 -0.16 -5.82
CA VAL A 153 11.26 0.97 -5.71
C VAL A 153 12.69 0.56 -6.02
N ASN A 154 13.13 -0.60 -5.50
CA ASN A 154 14.49 -1.09 -5.69
C ASN A 154 14.82 -1.46 -7.14
N HIS A 155 13.80 -1.72 -7.97
CA HIS A 155 13.95 -2.10 -9.39
C HIS A 155 13.41 -1.01 -10.34
N LEU A 156 13.05 0.16 -9.83
CA LEU A 156 12.59 1.29 -10.62
C LEU A 156 13.70 1.77 -11.57
N SER A 157 13.41 1.88 -12.86
CA SER A 157 14.35 2.41 -13.85
C SER A 157 14.43 3.94 -13.74
N ALA A 158 15.63 4.48 -13.93
CA ALA A 158 15.89 5.92 -13.78
C ALA A 158 15.13 6.80 -14.79
N ASP A 159 14.69 6.22 -15.90
CA ASP A 159 13.96 6.88 -16.98
C ASP A 159 12.43 6.71 -16.90
N THR A 160 11.93 6.06 -15.86
CA THR A 160 10.49 5.82 -15.69
C THR A 160 9.72 7.11 -15.38
N LEU A 161 10.33 8.01 -14.61
CA LEU A 161 9.72 9.26 -14.14
C LEU A 161 10.41 10.48 -14.76
N ASN A 162 9.65 11.54 -14.96
CA ASN A 162 10.13 12.84 -15.44
C ASN A 162 10.02 13.93 -14.36
N GLY A 163 9.50 13.61 -13.18
CA GLY A 163 9.20 14.57 -12.13
C GLY A 163 10.43 15.15 -11.44
N ASP A 164 10.34 16.44 -11.09
CA ASP A 164 11.36 17.17 -10.33
C ASP A 164 11.14 17.11 -8.81
N ILE A 165 9.90 16.84 -8.39
CA ILE A 165 9.47 16.87 -6.99
C ILE A 165 8.76 15.56 -6.71
N LEU A 166 9.22 14.80 -5.71
CA LEU A 166 8.55 13.60 -5.26
C LEU A 166 7.89 13.86 -3.90
N LEU A 167 6.60 13.53 -3.82
CA LEU A 167 5.78 13.58 -2.62
C LEU A 167 5.36 12.14 -2.29
N ASN A 168 6.04 11.54 -1.33
CA ASN A 168 5.61 10.29 -0.72
C ASN A 168 4.52 10.61 0.32
N ILE A 169 3.40 9.92 0.26
CA ILE A 169 2.26 10.11 1.17
C ILE A 169 2.06 8.93 2.12
N ASP A 170 3.04 8.10 2.22
CA ASP A 170 3.14 7.00 3.16
C ASP A 170 3.79 7.50 4.47
N ASN A 171 3.09 8.38 5.19
CA ASN A 171 3.53 8.92 6.47
C ASN A 171 2.39 8.89 7.48
N GLU A 172 2.63 8.24 8.63
CA GLU A 172 1.65 8.06 9.68
C GLU A 172 1.55 9.25 10.66
N THR A 173 2.53 10.16 10.66
CA THR A 173 2.55 11.29 11.60
C THR A 173 1.90 12.52 11.00
N MET A 174 0.72 12.87 11.51
CA MET A 174 -0.04 14.01 11.03
C MET A 174 0.70 15.33 11.28
N GLY A 175 0.79 16.17 10.23
CA GLY A 175 1.35 17.52 10.32
C GLY A 175 2.87 17.59 10.28
N GLU A 176 3.55 16.49 10.01
CA GLU A 176 5.01 16.43 9.84
C GLU A 176 5.40 16.23 8.38
N PHE A 177 6.45 16.94 7.95
CA PHE A 177 7.15 16.67 6.71
C PHE A 177 8.49 16.00 7.03
N VAL A 178 8.63 14.75 6.61
CA VAL A 178 9.86 13.98 6.80
C VAL A 178 10.73 14.12 5.55
N ILE A 179 11.97 14.57 5.72
CA ILE A 179 12.94 14.80 4.63
C ILE A 179 14.09 13.79 4.62
N GLY A 180 13.96 12.73 5.39
CA GLY A 180 14.92 11.64 5.49
C GLY A 180 14.20 10.33 5.81
N SER A 181 14.92 9.22 5.78
CA SER A 181 14.39 7.90 6.11
C SER A 181 15.27 7.17 7.11
N ALA A 182 14.67 6.31 7.93
CA ALA A 182 15.40 5.32 8.69
C ALA A 182 15.96 4.24 7.74
N GLY A 183 17.08 3.64 8.13
CA GLY A 183 17.62 2.47 7.45
C GLY A 183 17.32 1.22 8.26
N GLY A 184 17.18 0.09 7.57
CA GLY A 184 17.00 -1.22 8.17
C GLY A 184 17.93 -2.25 7.54
N VAL A 185 18.19 -3.33 8.27
CA VAL A 185 18.89 -4.49 7.73
C VAL A 185 18.18 -5.77 8.18
N ASN A 186 17.88 -6.64 7.23
CA ASN A 186 17.37 -7.97 7.51
C ASN A 186 18.54 -8.97 7.62
N ILE A 187 18.65 -9.66 8.73
CA ILE A 187 19.66 -10.69 8.95
C ILE A 187 18.97 -12.03 9.02
N SER A 188 19.34 -12.94 8.08
CA SER A 188 18.90 -14.32 8.12
C SER A 188 20.04 -15.21 8.58
N ALA A 189 19.82 -15.97 9.64
CA ALA A 189 20.76 -16.99 10.13
C ALA A 189 20.18 -18.38 9.85
N SER A 190 20.94 -19.22 9.18
CA SER A 190 20.58 -20.62 8.95
C SER A 190 21.64 -21.56 9.52
N MET A 191 21.18 -22.67 10.07
CA MET A 191 22.03 -23.71 10.60
C MET A 191 21.61 -25.05 9.99
N GLN A 192 22.59 -25.75 9.46
CA GLN A 192 22.35 -27.13 9.01
C GLN A 192 22.43 -28.09 10.20
N TYR A 193 21.50 -28.99 10.29
CA TYR A 193 21.50 -30.06 11.29
C TYR A 193 21.19 -31.41 10.64
N LYS A 194 21.54 -32.49 11.33
CA LYS A 194 21.23 -33.85 10.89
C LYS A 194 20.09 -34.39 11.74
N GLU A 195 19.02 -34.78 11.07
CA GLU A 195 17.93 -35.48 11.72
C GLU A 195 18.34 -36.92 12.07
N VAL A 196 18.00 -37.37 13.28
CA VAL A 196 18.21 -38.71 13.77
C VAL A 196 16.86 -39.24 14.28
N ALA A 197 16.71 -40.58 14.23
CA ALA A 197 15.53 -41.18 14.85
C ALA A 197 15.58 -41.00 16.37
N PRO A 198 14.43 -40.71 17.01
CA PRO A 198 14.37 -40.59 18.46
C PRO A 198 14.71 -41.94 19.11
N GLU A 199 15.40 -41.90 20.24
CA GLU A 199 15.74 -43.06 21.06
C GLU A 199 14.66 -43.35 22.13
N GLU A 200 14.70 -44.54 22.71
CA GLU A 200 13.80 -44.91 23.81
C GLU A 200 14.06 -44.00 25.02
N GLY A 201 13.01 -43.30 25.47
CA GLY A 201 13.12 -42.35 26.56
C GLY A 201 13.15 -40.87 26.13
N ASP A 202 13.29 -40.59 24.86
CA ASP A 202 13.21 -39.23 24.32
C ASP A 202 11.81 -38.64 24.51
N ILE A 203 11.74 -37.35 24.79
CA ILE A 203 10.48 -36.61 24.91
C ILE A 203 10.37 -35.56 23.83
N ALA A 204 9.19 -35.43 23.24
CA ALA A 204 8.91 -34.35 22.30
C ALA A 204 8.67 -33.02 23.08
N VAL A 205 9.42 -31.97 22.70
CA VAL A 205 9.28 -30.63 23.29
C VAL A 205 8.89 -29.65 22.20
N LYS A 206 7.82 -28.89 22.44
CA LYS A 206 7.45 -27.73 21.61
C LYS A 206 7.73 -26.44 22.36
N VAL A 207 8.65 -25.63 21.87
CA VAL A 207 8.88 -24.27 22.37
C VAL A 207 8.02 -23.30 21.56
N THR A 208 7.16 -22.54 22.23
CA THR A 208 6.30 -21.57 21.60
C THR A 208 6.56 -20.19 22.20
N LEU A 209 6.91 -19.23 21.34
CA LEU A 209 7.06 -17.83 21.72
C LEU A 209 5.75 -17.11 21.36
N LYS A 210 5.08 -16.51 22.36
CA LYS A 210 3.77 -15.86 22.20
C LYS A 210 3.72 -14.53 22.92
N ASN A 211 2.74 -13.70 22.54
CA ASN A 211 2.42 -12.43 23.21
C ASN A 211 3.61 -11.45 23.22
N LEU A 212 4.45 -11.49 22.23
CA LEU A 212 5.44 -10.45 22.04
C LEU A 212 4.75 -9.16 21.63
N ARG A 213 5.34 -8.02 22.03
CA ARG A 213 4.85 -6.73 21.57
C ARG A 213 5.08 -6.62 20.06
N GLY A 214 4.00 -6.43 19.34
CA GLY A 214 4.05 -6.02 17.92
C GLY A 214 4.16 -4.51 17.83
N GLY A 215 4.47 -4.01 16.65
CA GLY A 215 4.55 -2.59 16.37
C GLY A 215 5.14 -2.31 15.01
N HIS A 216 5.05 -1.07 14.59
CA HIS A 216 5.64 -0.60 13.34
C HIS A 216 7.16 -0.63 13.41
N SER A 217 7.82 -1.24 12.42
CA SER A 217 9.28 -1.46 12.40
C SER A 217 10.11 -0.16 12.37
N GLY A 218 9.54 0.93 11.90
CA GLY A 218 10.19 2.24 11.83
C GLY A 218 9.86 3.18 13.00
N LEU A 219 8.70 3.03 13.64
CA LEU A 219 8.21 3.95 14.68
C LEU A 219 8.35 3.38 16.09
N GLU A 220 8.24 2.07 16.27
CA GLU A 220 8.25 1.43 17.58
C GLU A 220 9.54 0.63 17.83
N ILE A 221 10.67 1.23 17.53
CA ILE A 221 12.01 0.63 17.61
C ILE A 221 12.67 0.74 19.00
N ASN A 222 12.00 1.36 19.99
CA ASN A 222 12.49 1.53 21.36
C ASN A 222 11.63 0.81 22.41
#